data_243ed1d1339fad0d1619fb504cb7dd4c
#
_entry.id   243ed1d1339fad0d1619fb504cb7dd4c
#
_cell.length_a   1.000
_cell.length_b   1.000
_cell.length_c   1.000
_cell.angle_alpha   90.00
_cell.angle_beta   90.00
_cell.angle_gamma   90.00
#
_symmetry.space_group_name_H-M   'P 1'
#
loop_
_entity.id
_entity.type
_entity.pdbx_description
1 polymer ?
#
loop_
_entity_poly.entity_id
_entity_poly.type
_entity_poly.pdbx_seq_one_letter_code
_entity_poly.pdbx_strand_id
1 'polypeptide(L)'
;MKIAFITRSTLYKVPGGDTVQVLQTVSQLRKQGVEADIFLTNTTIDYATYDLFHFSNITRPADILFHVKRIKKPFVLSPVLIDYSEYDRNYRKGLAGMIMKKFRGVEYIKTVSRWLKGNDCLQTKSYLWKGHRRSVREILKRAALLLPASVTEYEKLKELYGIEKDYVVVPNGIDPAVFYSDIKDRKDSRLVLCAARIEGIKNQLNLIRALNNTEYTLMLIGAPAPNQKKYYEECRRIAAKNVLFYNRVPQQVLAGYYKIAKVHALPSWFETCGLSSLEAVAMGCNIAITERGYTKDYFDNDAFYCEPGSPESIYNAIHKAAHSDSSQRLQQKILHHYTWQNAASITLEACKNIISG
;
A
#
# COMPACT_ATOMS: atom_id res chain seq x y z
N MET A 1 -1.29 25.02 14.16
CA MET A 1 -0.58 24.49 12.98
C MET A 1 -1.61 23.99 11.98
N LYS A 2 -1.48 24.46 10.75
CA LYS A 2 -2.40 24.12 9.67
C LYS A 2 -1.65 23.44 8.53
N ILE A 3 -2.04 22.20 8.19
CA ILE A 3 -1.34 21.36 7.20
C ILE A 3 -2.24 21.05 6.01
N ALA A 4 -1.75 21.29 4.80
CA ALA A 4 -2.41 20.86 3.56
C ALA A 4 -1.84 19.52 3.06
N PHE A 5 -2.64 18.48 3.08
CA PHE A 5 -2.35 17.20 2.43
C PHE A 5 -2.73 17.28 0.96
N ILE A 6 -1.76 17.22 0.06
CA ILE A 6 -2.01 17.30 -1.38
C ILE A 6 -1.77 15.92 -1.99
N THR A 7 -2.83 15.39 -2.61
CA THR A 7 -2.88 14.01 -3.08
C THR A 7 -3.27 13.93 -4.56
N ARG A 8 -3.18 12.74 -5.15
CA ARG A 8 -3.55 12.50 -6.56
C ARG A 8 -5.03 12.80 -6.84
N SER A 9 -5.33 13.27 -8.05
CA SER A 9 -6.69 13.61 -8.50
C SER A 9 -7.69 12.43 -8.41
N THR A 10 -7.19 11.21 -8.44
CA THR A 10 -8.00 9.97 -8.43
C THR A 10 -8.11 9.30 -7.06
N LEU A 11 -7.77 10.01 -5.96
CA LEU A 11 -7.73 9.45 -4.60
C LEU A 11 -9.02 8.69 -4.23
N TYR A 12 -10.17 9.33 -4.45
CA TYR A 12 -11.48 8.77 -4.08
C TYR A 12 -12.08 7.88 -5.19
N LYS A 13 -11.71 8.10 -6.45
CA LYS A 13 -12.22 7.29 -7.58
C LYS A 13 -11.61 5.90 -7.63
N VAL A 14 -10.34 5.78 -7.25
CA VAL A 14 -9.59 4.51 -7.25
C VAL A 14 -8.86 4.38 -5.92
N PRO A 15 -9.59 4.10 -4.82
CA PRO A 15 -8.98 4.02 -3.50
C PRO A 15 -7.99 2.86 -3.40
N GLY A 16 -6.88 3.10 -2.72
CA GLY A 16 -5.79 2.15 -2.48
C GLY A 16 -5.20 2.30 -1.08
N GLY A 17 -4.07 1.65 -0.82
CA GLY A 17 -3.36 1.78 0.46
C GLY A 17 -2.94 3.23 0.76
N ASP A 18 -2.53 3.97 -0.25
CA ASP A 18 -2.22 5.41 -0.14
C ASP A 18 -3.44 6.25 0.28
N THR A 19 -4.63 5.87 -0.17
CA THR A 19 -5.88 6.53 0.24
C THR A 19 -6.15 6.29 1.72
N VAL A 20 -6.01 5.05 2.18
CA VAL A 20 -6.19 4.71 3.60
C VAL A 20 -5.18 5.46 4.46
N GLN A 21 -3.91 5.46 4.07
CA GLN A 21 -2.85 6.19 4.78
C GLN A 21 -3.19 7.67 4.96
N VAL A 22 -3.53 8.38 3.89
CA VAL A 22 -3.85 9.81 3.95
C VAL A 22 -5.07 10.06 4.83
N LEU A 23 -6.17 9.34 4.62
CA LEU A 23 -7.41 9.54 5.36
C LEU A 23 -7.23 9.27 6.85
N GLN A 24 -6.55 8.20 7.20
CA GLN A 24 -6.31 7.83 8.60
C GLN A 24 -5.33 8.79 9.28
N THR A 25 -4.24 9.16 8.61
CA THR A 25 -3.29 10.14 9.17
C THR A 25 -3.98 11.48 9.44
N VAL A 26 -4.74 12.02 8.47
CA VAL A 26 -5.46 13.28 8.66
C VAL A 26 -6.51 13.17 9.76
N SER A 27 -7.27 12.07 9.80
CA SER A 27 -8.27 11.84 10.85
C SER A 27 -7.63 11.85 12.25
N GLN A 28 -6.50 11.18 12.43
CA GLN A 28 -5.82 11.12 13.72
C GLN A 28 -5.11 12.44 14.09
N LEU A 29 -4.56 13.16 13.11
CA LEU A 29 -3.99 14.49 13.34
C LEU A 29 -5.07 15.49 13.82
N ARG A 30 -6.26 15.45 13.22
CA ARG A 30 -7.40 16.28 13.66
C ARG A 30 -7.81 15.95 15.10
N LYS A 31 -7.82 14.68 15.49
CA LYS A 31 -8.07 14.27 16.90
C LYS A 31 -6.99 14.79 17.86
N GLN A 32 -5.78 15.06 17.38
CA GLN A 32 -4.67 15.63 18.13
C GLN A 32 -4.63 17.19 18.06
N GLY A 33 -5.72 17.82 17.58
CA GLY A 33 -5.87 19.28 17.54
C GLY A 33 -5.15 19.98 16.38
N VAL A 34 -4.75 19.25 15.33
CA VAL A 34 -4.14 19.83 14.13
C VAL A 34 -5.24 20.16 13.11
N GLU A 35 -5.21 21.37 12.55
CA GLU A 35 -5.98 21.71 11.36
C GLU A 35 -5.32 21.05 10.14
N ALA A 36 -5.93 19.99 9.61
CA ALA A 36 -5.39 19.25 8.48
C ALA A 36 -6.46 19.09 7.39
N ASP A 37 -6.17 19.59 6.18
CA ASP A 37 -7.08 19.55 5.04
C ASP A 37 -6.53 18.66 3.93
N ILE A 38 -7.43 17.98 3.20
CA ILE A 38 -7.06 17.11 2.08
C ILE A 38 -7.48 17.78 0.77
N PHE A 39 -6.50 17.99 -0.10
CA PHE A 39 -6.69 18.48 -1.45
C PHE A 39 -6.31 17.46 -2.51
N LEU A 40 -7.10 17.42 -3.56
CA LEU A 40 -6.69 16.73 -4.78
C LEU A 40 -5.79 17.67 -5.59
N THR A 41 -4.78 17.12 -6.27
CA THR A 41 -3.81 17.94 -7.06
C THR A 41 -4.45 18.88 -8.09
N ASN A 42 -5.68 18.58 -8.51
CA ASN A 42 -6.42 19.38 -9.50
C ASN A 42 -7.41 20.39 -8.89
N THR A 43 -7.37 20.61 -7.58
CA THR A 43 -8.18 21.64 -6.92
C THR A 43 -7.38 22.92 -6.71
N THR A 44 -8.08 24.05 -6.63
CA THR A 44 -7.47 25.33 -6.27
C THR A 44 -7.14 25.35 -4.78
N ILE A 45 -5.92 25.78 -4.44
CA ILE A 45 -5.42 25.83 -3.07
C ILE A 45 -4.89 27.22 -2.80
N ASP A 46 -5.34 27.83 -1.72
CA ASP A 46 -4.69 29.03 -1.19
C ASP A 46 -3.49 28.62 -0.32
N TYR A 47 -2.31 28.65 -0.92
CA TYR A 47 -1.08 28.23 -0.26
C TYR A 47 -0.67 29.13 0.92
N ALA A 48 -1.14 30.37 0.99
CA ALA A 48 -0.78 31.28 2.06
C ALA A 48 -1.37 30.86 3.41
N THR A 49 -2.52 30.18 3.37
CA THR A 49 -3.29 29.77 4.54
C THR A 49 -2.60 28.68 5.40
N TYR A 50 -1.70 27.90 4.80
CA TYR A 50 -1.10 26.73 5.45
C TYR A 50 0.32 26.99 5.92
N ASP A 51 0.68 26.36 7.06
CA ASP A 51 2.02 26.44 7.63
C ASP A 51 2.97 25.44 6.96
N LEU A 52 2.44 24.26 6.56
CA LEU A 52 3.20 23.17 5.99
C LEU A 52 2.36 22.38 4.98
N PHE A 53 3.05 21.79 3.99
CA PHE A 53 2.43 20.91 3.00
C PHE A 53 2.91 19.48 3.18
N HIS A 54 1.99 18.53 3.04
CA HIS A 54 2.30 17.11 3.06
C HIS A 54 1.90 16.47 1.72
N PHE A 55 2.89 16.01 0.97
CA PHE A 55 2.64 15.26 -0.27
C PHE A 55 2.72 13.76 -0.01
N SER A 56 1.94 12.98 -0.75
CA SER A 56 2.02 11.52 -0.73
C SER A 56 2.13 10.95 -2.14
N ASN A 57 2.79 9.79 -2.26
CA ASN A 57 2.90 9.00 -3.48
C ASN A 57 3.82 9.62 -4.55
N ILE A 58 5.14 9.46 -4.36
CA ILE A 58 6.18 9.94 -5.27
C ILE A 58 6.12 9.30 -6.67
N THR A 59 5.39 8.21 -6.85
CA THR A 59 5.20 7.57 -8.17
C THR A 59 4.39 8.44 -9.14
N ARG A 60 3.80 9.55 -8.63
CA ARG A 60 3.08 10.56 -9.40
C ARG A 60 3.74 11.94 -9.34
N PRO A 61 5.00 12.07 -9.78
CA PRO A 61 5.77 13.30 -9.58
C PRO A 61 5.22 14.51 -10.35
N ALA A 62 4.43 14.30 -11.40
CA ALA A 62 3.79 15.39 -12.14
C ALA A 62 2.80 16.18 -11.27
N ASP A 63 2.06 15.47 -10.41
CA ASP A 63 1.10 16.06 -9.49
C ASP A 63 1.81 16.91 -8.43
N ILE A 64 2.83 16.34 -7.80
CA ILE A 64 3.61 17.00 -6.75
C ILE A 64 4.40 18.20 -7.31
N LEU A 65 5.06 18.03 -8.44
CA LEU A 65 5.93 19.05 -9.05
C LEU A 65 5.17 20.33 -9.40
N PHE A 66 3.89 20.22 -9.73
CA PHE A 66 3.02 21.37 -9.98
C PHE A 66 2.90 22.29 -8.75
N HIS A 67 2.67 21.70 -7.59
CA HIS A 67 2.50 22.42 -6.33
C HIS A 67 3.84 22.89 -5.76
N VAL A 68 4.85 22.02 -5.76
CA VAL A 68 6.20 22.33 -5.23
C VAL A 68 6.82 23.57 -5.86
N LYS A 69 6.46 23.90 -7.11
CA LYS A 69 6.92 25.14 -7.76
C LYS A 69 6.19 26.39 -7.30
N ARG A 70 5.05 26.28 -6.64
CA ARG A 70 4.18 27.37 -6.22
C ARG A 70 4.24 27.67 -4.73
N ILE A 71 4.50 26.65 -3.92
CA ILE A 71 4.64 26.80 -2.48
C ILE A 71 5.96 27.48 -2.12
N LYS A 72 5.88 28.37 -1.11
CA LYS A 72 7.05 29.05 -0.52
C LYS A 72 7.36 28.50 0.89
N LYS A 73 6.44 27.74 1.47
CA LYS A 73 6.54 27.11 2.79
C LYS A 73 7.17 25.72 2.69
N PRO A 74 7.70 25.16 3.78
CA PRO A 74 8.27 23.82 3.77
C PRO A 74 7.23 22.75 3.44
N PHE A 75 7.73 21.61 2.93
CA PHE A 75 6.88 20.44 2.75
C PHE A 75 7.58 19.16 3.16
N VAL A 76 6.78 18.21 3.63
CA VAL A 76 7.18 16.83 3.89
C VAL A 76 6.59 15.89 2.84
N LEU A 77 7.20 14.74 2.67
CA LEU A 77 6.81 13.77 1.64
C LEU A 77 6.73 12.36 2.22
N SER A 78 5.54 11.72 2.16
CA SER A 78 5.38 10.29 2.29
C SER A 78 5.57 9.62 0.93
N PRO A 79 6.69 8.91 0.67
CA PRO A 79 7.01 8.46 -0.68
C PRO A 79 6.01 7.47 -1.25
N VAL A 80 5.52 6.53 -0.46
CA VAL A 80 4.66 5.40 -0.92
C VAL A 80 5.27 4.78 -2.17
N LEU A 81 6.56 4.41 -2.04
CA LEU A 81 7.34 3.91 -3.15
C LEU A 81 6.95 2.47 -3.46
N ILE A 82 6.40 2.26 -4.64
CA ILE A 82 5.97 0.96 -5.13
C ILE A 82 6.79 0.62 -6.36
N ASP A 83 7.48 -0.52 -6.35
CA ASP A 83 8.24 -1.02 -7.50
C ASP A 83 7.54 -2.22 -8.14
N TYR A 84 6.76 -1.97 -9.16
CA TYR A 84 6.11 -3.03 -9.96
C TYR A 84 6.95 -3.47 -11.17
N SER A 85 8.19 -3.05 -11.28
CA SER A 85 9.03 -3.27 -12.47
C SER A 85 9.22 -4.75 -12.80
N GLU A 86 9.34 -5.61 -11.79
CA GLU A 86 9.45 -7.05 -11.98
C GLU A 86 8.14 -7.67 -12.47
N TYR A 87 7.03 -7.33 -11.83
CA TYR A 87 5.71 -7.77 -12.29
C TYR A 87 5.41 -7.30 -13.72
N ASP A 88 5.66 -6.02 -14.01
CA ASP A 88 5.38 -5.45 -15.32
C ASP A 88 6.23 -6.10 -16.43
N ARG A 89 7.47 -6.48 -16.14
CA ARG A 89 8.38 -7.13 -17.11
C ARG A 89 8.08 -8.61 -17.32
N ASN A 90 7.82 -9.34 -16.25
CA ASN A 90 7.82 -10.79 -16.30
C ASN A 90 6.42 -11.42 -16.37
N TYR A 91 5.41 -10.74 -15.79
CA TYR A 91 4.10 -11.35 -15.55
C TYR A 91 2.94 -10.59 -16.16
N ARG A 92 3.13 -9.34 -16.58
CA ARG A 92 2.06 -8.58 -17.24
C ARG A 92 1.81 -9.12 -18.64
N LYS A 93 0.59 -9.64 -18.87
CA LYS A 93 0.16 -10.18 -20.18
C LYS A 93 -0.25 -9.06 -21.18
N GLY A 94 -0.17 -9.37 -22.47
CA GLY A 94 -0.64 -8.52 -23.59
C GLY A 94 0.36 -7.48 -24.10
N LEU A 95 -0.08 -6.66 -25.08
CA LEU A 95 0.75 -5.64 -25.72
C LEU A 95 1.46 -4.69 -24.76
N ALA A 96 0.78 -4.30 -23.66
CA ALA A 96 1.37 -3.46 -22.63
C ALA A 96 2.58 -4.13 -21.96
N GLY A 97 2.52 -5.44 -21.69
CA GLY A 97 3.65 -6.20 -21.14
C GLY A 97 4.84 -6.27 -22.10
N MET A 98 4.58 -6.45 -23.40
CA MET A 98 5.64 -6.47 -24.43
C MET A 98 6.37 -5.13 -24.54
N ILE A 99 5.63 -4.01 -24.50
CA ILE A 99 6.21 -2.65 -24.53
C ILE A 99 7.05 -2.43 -23.24
N MET A 100 6.54 -2.83 -22.07
CA MET A 100 7.22 -2.62 -20.80
C MET A 100 8.50 -3.44 -20.63
N LYS A 101 8.64 -4.57 -21.33
CA LYS A 101 9.90 -5.35 -21.37
C LYS A 101 11.07 -4.59 -22.02
N LYS A 102 10.79 -3.73 -22.99
CA LYS A 102 11.80 -3.02 -23.79
C LYS A 102 12.20 -1.63 -23.24
N PHE A 103 11.36 -0.99 -22.44
CA PHE A 103 11.59 0.41 -22.01
C PHE A 103 11.95 0.55 -20.53
N ARG A 104 13.06 1.25 -20.25
CA ARG A 104 13.50 1.60 -18.88
C ARG A 104 12.63 2.69 -18.19
N GLY A 105 11.66 3.31 -18.89
CA GLY A 105 10.82 4.42 -18.40
C GLY A 105 9.35 4.06 -18.20
N VAL A 106 9.05 2.88 -17.69
CA VAL A 106 7.67 2.35 -17.56
C VAL A 106 6.72 3.32 -16.86
N GLU A 107 7.13 3.96 -15.77
CA GLU A 107 6.26 4.89 -15.03
C GLU A 107 5.99 6.19 -15.81
N TYR A 108 6.96 6.66 -16.61
CA TYR A 108 6.73 7.78 -17.51
C TYR A 108 5.66 7.44 -18.55
N ILE A 109 5.79 6.30 -19.22
CA ILE A 109 4.83 5.83 -20.23
C ILE A 109 3.43 5.65 -19.63
N LYS A 110 3.33 5.05 -18.42
CA LYS A 110 2.08 4.90 -17.70
C LYS A 110 1.41 6.25 -17.42
N THR A 111 2.18 7.24 -16.96
CA THR A 111 1.67 8.58 -16.64
C THR A 111 1.15 9.29 -17.90
N VAL A 112 1.95 9.32 -18.97
CA VAL A 112 1.55 9.94 -20.25
C VAL A 112 0.33 9.22 -20.85
N SER A 113 0.31 7.89 -20.84
CA SER A 113 -0.82 7.09 -21.35
C SER A 113 -2.12 7.33 -20.57
N ARG A 114 -2.05 7.46 -19.23
CA ARG A 114 -3.22 7.79 -18.40
C ARG A 114 -3.76 9.19 -18.73
N TRP A 115 -2.86 10.15 -18.89
CA TRP A 115 -3.22 11.52 -19.27
C TRP A 115 -3.88 11.57 -20.65
N LEU A 116 -3.29 10.95 -21.68
CA LEU A 116 -3.85 10.91 -23.04
C LEU A 116 -5.22 10.23 -23.10
N LYS A 117 -5.49 9.27 -22.20
CA LYS A 117 -6.80 8.58 -22.09
C LYS A 117 -7.81 9.34 -21.23
N GLY A 118 -7.50 10.55 -20.73
CA GLY A 118 -8.37 11.31 -19.83
C GLY A 118 -8.57 10.69 -18.44
N ASN A 119 -7.79 9.67 -18.09
CA ASN A 119 -7.91 8.96 -16.81
C ASN A 119 -7.10 9.63 -15.67
N ASP A 120 -6.31 10.64 -15.98
CA ASP A 120 -5.50 11.39 -15.04
C ASP A 120 -5.23 12.82 -15.51
N CYS A 121 -4.90 13.73 -14.60
CA CYS A 121 -4.56 15.11 -14.90
C CYS A 121 -3.04 15.27 -14.95
N LEU A 122 -2.51 15.88 -16.02
CA LEU A 122 -1.11 16.31 -16.05
C LEU A 122 -1.04 17.80 -15.74
N GLN A 123 -0.88 18.13 -14.46
CA GLN A 123 -0.91 19.50 -13.96
C GLN A 123 0.28 20.35 -14.44
N THR A 124 1.40 19.74 -14.80
CA THR A 124 2.58 20.47 -15.29
C THR A 124 3.18 19.86 -16.54
N LYS A 125 3.22 20.68 -17.64
CA LYS A 125 3.90 20.27 -18.88
C LYS A 125 5.41 20.06 -18.69
N SER A 126 6.01 20.63 -17.65
CA SER A 126 7.46 20.45 -17.39
C SER A 126 7.86 19.01 -17.11
N TYR A 127 6.93 18.18 -16.65
CA TYR A 127 7.13 16.73 -16.50
C TYR A 127 7.45 16.04 -17.83
N LEU A 128 6.82 16.47 -18.93
CA LEU A 128 7.05 15.89 -20.27
C LEU A 128 8.50 16.06 -20.74
N TRP A 129 9.12 17.20 -20.42
CA TRP A 129 10.52 17.51 -20.79
C TRP A 129 11.54 16.93 -19.82
N LYS A 130 11.22 16.97 -18.52
CA LYS A 130 12.13 16.49 -17.48
C LYS A 130 12.16 14.96 -17.37
N GLY A 131 11.05 14.31 -17.71
CA GLY A 131 10.84 12.89 -17.49
C GLY A 131 10.67 12.53 -16.01
N HIS A 132 10.38 11.26 -15.75
CA HIS A 132 10.05 10.76 -14.41
C HIS A 132 11.18 10.94 -13.41
N ARG A 133 12.37 10.41 -13.71
CA ARG A 133 13.52 10.38 -12.77
C ARG A 133 13.98 11.78 -12.33
N ARG A 134 14.08 12.72 -13.28
CA ARG A 134 14.49 14.10 -12.95
C ARG A 134 13.44 14.83 -12.12
N SER A 135 12.16 14.59 -12.42
CA SER A 135 11.05 15.18 -11.64
C SER A 135 11.03 14.68 -10.20
N VAL A 136 11.22 13.37 -9.99
CA VAL A 136 11.34 12.81 -8.63
C VAL A 136 12.56 13.39 -7.90
N ARG A 137 13.73 13.43 -8.53
CA ARG A 137 14.95 14.01 -7.92
C ARG A 137 14.75 15.48 -7.51
N GLU A 138 14.05 16.27 -8.32
CA GLU A 138 13.75 17.68 -7.99
C GLU A 138 12.85 17.78 -6.74
N ILE A 139 11.83 16.95 -6.64
CA ILE A 139 10.93 16.90 -5.48
C ILE A 139 11.72 16.49 -4.23
N LEU A 140 12.49 15.41 -4.30
CA LEU A 140 13.28 14.91 -3.17
C LEU A 140 14.28 15.95 -2.65
N LYS A 141 14.98 16.66 -3.55
CA LYS A 141 15.93 17.72 -3.16
C LYS A 141 15.23 18.88 -2.42
N ARG A 142 13.99 19.19 -2.76
CA ARG A 142 13.23 20.31 -2.20
C ARG A 142 12.41 19.96 -0.97
N ALA A 143 12.16 18.68 -0.72
CA ALA A 143 11.49 18.25 0.51
C ALA A 143 12.28 18.69 1.74
N ALA A 144 11.61 19.22 2.75
CA ALA A 144 12.22 19.51 4.05
C ALA A 144 12.56 18.19 4.77
N LEU A 145 11.66 17.20 4.70
CA LEU A 145 11.81 15.90 5.33
C LEU A 145 11.08 14.82 4.54
N LEU A 146 11.61 13.61 4.55
CA LEU A 146 10.93 12.42 4.02
C LEU A 146 10.28 11.62 5.15
N LEU A 147 9.09 11.10 4.90
CA LEU A 147 8.33 10.27 5.83
C LEU A 147 8.05 8.89 5.21
N PRO A 148 9.08 8.07 4.98
CA PRO A 148 8.89 6.71 4.45
C PRO A 148 8.16 5.83 5.47
N ALA A 149 7.44 4.82 4.98
CA ALA A 149 6.71 3.89 5.83
C ALA A 149 7.61 2.79 6.43
N SER A 150 8.87 2.70 5.97
CA SER A 150 9.89 1.79 6.50
C SER A 150 11.30 2.24 6.12
N VAL A 151 12.30 1.68 6.80
CA VAL A 151 13.72 1.93 6.47
C VAL A 151 14.04 1.40 5.07
N THR A 152 13.58 0.20 4.74
CA THR A 152 13.82 -0.41 3.41
C THR A 152 13.20 0.42 2.28
N GLU A 153 12.05 1.08 2.50
CA GLU A 153 11.48 2.04 1.54
C GLU A 153 12.41 3.22 1.29
N TYR A 154 12.97 3.80 2.35
CA TYR A 154 13.93 4.90 2.22
C TYR A 154 15.20 4.50 1.49
N GLU A 155 15.80 3.37 1.87
CA GLU A 155 17.03 2.87 1.21
C GLU A 155 16.79 2.59 -0.28
N LYS A 156 15.62 2.03 -0.62
CA LYS A 156 15.23 1.82 -2.02
C LYS A 156 15.05 3.13 -2.78
N LEU A 157 14.48 4.15 -2.14
CA LEU A 157 14.35 5.48 -2.73
C LEU A 157 15.72 6.10 -3.00
N LYS A 158 16.64 6.01 -2.03
CA LYS A 158 18.03 6.48 -2.13
C LYS A 158 18.78 5.75 -3.25
N GLU A 159 18.67 4.43 -3.33
CA GLU A 159 19.26 3.62 -4.42
C GLU A 159 18.76 4.06 -5.80
N LEU A 160 17.45 4.18 -5.98
CA LEU A 160 16.86 4.48 -7.28
C LEU A 160 17.16 5.90 -7.76
N TYR A 161 17.17 6.87 -6.87
CA TYR A 161 17.29 8.28 -7.26
C TYR A 161 18.61 8.93 -6.91
N GLY A 162 19.46 8.32 -6.09
CA GLY A 162 20.76 8.87 -5.67
C GLY A 162 20.61 10.18 -4.92
N ILE A 163 19.60 10.30 -4.07
CA ILE A 163 19.36 11.46 -3.21
C ILE A 163 19.31 10.96 -1.77
N GLU A 164 20.21 11.48 -0.96
CA GLU A 164 20.20 11.35 0.48
C GLU A 164 19.50 12.54 1.10
N LYS A 165 18.64 12.31 2.06
CA LYS A 165 17.80 13.33 2.70
C LYS A 165 17.42 12.87 4.10
N ASP A 166 17.24 13.81 5.02
CA ASP A 166 16.72 13.52 6.35
C ASP A 166 15.35 12.85 6.25
N TYR A 167 15.13 11.86 7.09
CA TYR A 167 13.87 11.13 7.12
C TYR A 167 13.48 10.71 8.54
N VAL A 168 12.18 10.52 8.71
CA VAL A 168 11.59 9.90 9.89
C VAL A 168 10.67 8.78 9.40
N VAL A 169 10.84 7.57 9.91
CA VAL A 169 9.96 6.44 9.55
C VAL A 169 8.59 6.66 10.17
N VAL A 170 7.57 6.73 9.32
CA VAL A 170 6.16 6.81 9.71
C VAL A 170 5.45 5.55 9.21
N PRO A 171 5.40 4.49 10.00
CA PRO A 171 4.83 3.22 9.56
C PRO A 171 3.32 3.34 9.36
N ASN A 172 2.79 2.54 8.41
CA ASN A 172 1.36 2.35 8.31
C ASN A 172 0.84 1.57 9.52
N GLY A 173 -0.46 1.72 9.80
CA GLY A 173 -1.05 1.12 11.00
C GLY A 173 -2.45 0.56 10.77
N ILE A 174 -3.01 0.10 11.87
CA ILE A 174 -4.40 -0.36 11.97
C ILE A 174 -5.17 0.54 12.95
N ASP A 175 -6.50 0.38 12.97
CA ASP A 175 -7.35 0.91 14.04
C ASP A 175 -7.67 -0.21 15.02
N PRO A 176 -7.09 -0.22 16.24
CA PRO A 176 -7.34 -1.27 17.23
C PRO A 176 -8.80 -1.32 17.71
N ALA A 177 -9.57 -0.25 17.55
CA ALA A 177 -11.00 -0.25 17.87
C ALA A 177 -11.83 -1.11 16.89
N VAL A 178 -11.28 -1.35 15.68
CA VAL A 178 -11.91 -2.20 14.67
C VAL A 178 -11.26 -3.57 14.60
N PHE A 179 -9.92 -3.61 14.67
CA PHE A 179 -9.14 -4.83 14.49
C PHE A 179 -8.46 -5.22 15.79
N TYR A 180 -9.20 -5.92 16.63
CA TYR A 180 -8.71 -6.55 17.85
C TYR A 180 -9.47 -7.85 18.10
N SER A 181 -8.77 -8.92 18.46
CA SER A 181 -9.31 -10.20 18.87
C SER A 181 -8.38 -10.83 19.91
N ASP A 182 -8.93 -11.55 20.88
CA ASP A 182 -8.09 -12.35 21.77
C ASP A 182 -7.40 -13.44 20.92
N ILE A 183 -6.09 -13.59 21.11
CA ILE A 183 -5.32 -14.60 20.39
C ILE A 183 -5.78 -16.04 20.71
N LYS A 184 -6.46 -16.22 21.84
CA LYS A 184 -7.07 -17.49 22.26
C LYS A 184 -8.38 -17.80 21.56
N ASP A 185 -8.96 -16.86 20.82
CA ASP A 185 -10.19 -17.12 20.04
C ASP A 185 -9.96 -18.29 19.09
N ARG A 186 -10.92 -19.22 19.10
CA ARG A 186 -10.85 -20.42 18.25
C ARG A 186 -10.93 -20.04 16.79
N LYS A 187 -9.94 -20.45 16.01
CA LYS A 187 -9.86 -20.22 14.57
C LYS A 187 -10.04 -21.53 13.80
N ASP A 188 -10.61 -21.41 12.61
CA ASP A 188 -10.70 -22.52 11.67
C ASP A 188 -9.38 -22.66 10.90
N SER A 189 -8.63 -23.73 11.17
CA SER A 189 -7.34 -24.02 10.53
C SER A 189 -7.47 -24.31 9.03
N ARG A 190 -8.67 -24.62 8.54
CA ARG A 190 -8.93 -24.86 7.12
C ARG A 190 -9.36 -23.60 6.39
N LEU A 191 -9.64 -22.50 7.10
CA LEU A 191 -10.09 -21.25 6.48
C LEU A 191 -8.91 -20.33 6.20
N VAL A 192 -8.70 -20.04 4.91
CA VAL A 192 -7.70 -19.10 4.38
C VAL A 192 -8.40 -17.88 3.81
N LEU A 193 -8.05 -16.69 4.29
CA LEU A 193 -8.64 -15.43 3.88
C LEU A 193 -7.65 -14.61 3.06
N CYS A 194 -8.07 -14.08 1.90
CA CYS A 194 -7.34 -13.09 1.13
C CYS A 194 -8.20 -11.84 0.97
N ALA A 195 -7.90 -10.81 1.74
CA ALA A 195 -8.60 -9.53 1.67
C ALA A 195 -7.76 -8.53 0.84
N ALA A 196 -8.13 -8.36 -0.41
CA ALA A 196 -7.44 -7.44 -1.34
C ALA A 196 -8.31 -7.15 -2.57
N ARG A 197 -8.04 -6.04 -3.27
CA ARG A 197 -8.59 -5.87 -4.62
C ARG A 197 -8.16 -7.03 -5.50
N ILE A 198 -9.07 -7.50 -6.36
CA ILE A 198 -8.75 -8.59 -7.29
C ILE A 198 -8.04 -7.97 -8.49
N GLU A 199 -6.73 -8.14 -8.55
CA GLU A 199 -5.85 -7.58 -9.58
C GLU A 199 -4.54 -8.38 -9.69
N GLY A 200 -3.93 -8.36 -10.87
CA GLY A 200 -2.76 -9.20 -11.18
C GLY A 200 -1.60 -9.04 -10.20
N ILE A 201 -1.36 -7.83 -9.66
CA ILE A 201 -0.28 -7.60 -8.69
C ILE A 201 -0.53 -8.30 -7.35
N LYS A 202 -1.79 -8.53 -6.96
CA LYS A 202 -2.18 -9.26 -5.75
C LYS A 202 -2.15 -10.77 -5.90
N ASN A 203 -1.97 -11.25 -7.13
CA ASN A 203 -1.62 -12.64 -7.47
C ASN A 203 -2.64 -13.70 -7.03
N GLN A 204 -3.93 -13.37 -7.01
CA GLN A 204 -4.97 -14.34 -6.66
C GLN A 204 -4.98 -15.57 -7.57
N LEU A 205 -4.52 -15.45 -8.84
CA LEU A 205 -4.44 -16.62 -9.74
C LEU A 205 -3.54 -17.72 -9.20
N ASN A 206 -2.33 -17.40 -8.72
CA ASN A 206 -1.43 -18.40 -8.16
C ASN A 206 -1.91 -18.86 -6.77
N LEU A 207 -2.57 -18.01 -6.00
CA LEU A 207 -3.20 -18.41 -4.74
C LEU A 207 -4.33 -19.43 -4.97
N ILE A 208 -5.17 -19.22 -5.98
CA ILE A 208 -6.22 -20.17 -6.38
C ILE A 208 -5.59 -21.48 -6.84
N ARG A 209 -4.55 -21.43 -7.70
CA ARG A 209 -3.84 -22.64 -8.15
C ARG A 209 -3.23 -23.42 -7.01
N ALA A 210 -2.71 -22.71 -6.00
CA ALA A 210 -2.13 -23.34 -4.80
C ALA A 210 -3.16 -24.10 -3.96
N LEU A 211 -4.40 -23.58 -3.89
CA LEU A 211 -5.41 -24.11 -2.97
C LEU A 211 -6.57 -24.86 -3.64
N ASN A 212 -6.64 -24.89 -4.98
CA ASN A 212 -7.68 -25.63 -5.68
C ASN A 212 -7.68 -27.11 -5.28
N ASN A 213 -8.86 -27.62 -4.92
CA ASN A 213 -9.10 -29.04 -4.55
C ASN A 213 -8.23 -29.53 -3.39
N THR A 214 -7.77 -28.63 -2.51
CA THR A 214 -7.11 -28.97 -1.24
C THR A 214 -8.13 -28.99 -0.09
N GLU A 215 -7.67 -29.33 1.11
CA GLU A 215 -8.44 -29.32 2.34
C GLU A 215 -8.83 -27.90 2.82
N TYR A 216 -8.24 -26.84 2.23
CA TYR A 216 -8.48 -25.45 2.62
C TYR A 216 -9.67 -24.86 1.88
N THR A 217 -10.45 -24.04 2.58
CA THR A 217 -11.42 -23.13 1.98
C THR A 217 -10.77 -21.77 1.80
N LEU A 218 -10.65 -21.31 0.56
CA LEU A 218 -10.13 -19.99 0.24
C LEU A 218 -11.26 -18.98 0.08
N MET A 219 -11.27 -17.94 0.93
CA MET A 219 -12.18 -16.80 0.80
C MET A 219 -11.44 -15.59 0.23
N LEU A 220 -11.81 -15.18 -0.97
CA LEU A 220 -11.33 -13.97 -1.62
C LEU A 220 -12.33 -12.83 -1.37
N ILE A 221 -11.94 -11.84 -0.57
CA ILE A 221 -12.79 -10.68 -0.24
C ILE A 221 -12.22 -9.42 -0.89
N GLY A 222 -12.95 -8.89 -1.88
CA GLY A 222 -12.56 -7.67 -2.58
C GLY A 222 -13.24 -7.53 -3.93
N ALA A 223 -13.29 -6.29 -4.42
CA ALA A 223 -13.80 -6.00 -5.76
C ALA A 223 -12.68 -6.09 -6.81
N PRO A 224 -13.02 -6.40 -8.07
CA PRO A 224 -12.08 -6.27 -9.18
C PRO A 224 -11.55 -4.84 -9.27
N ALA A 225 -10.24 -4.68 -9.47
CA ALA A 225 -9.67 -3.36 -9.74
C ALA A 225 -10.15 -2.83 -11.11
N PRO A 226 -10.25 -1.51 -11.31
CA PRO A 226 -10.54 -0.94 -12.62
C PRO A 226 -9.61 -1.52 -13.68
N ASN A 227 -10.15 -1.87 -14.86
CA ASN A 227 -9.41 -2.49 -15.99
C ASN A 227 -8.86 -3.91 -15.71
N GLN A 228 -9.28 -4.59 -14.63
CA GLN A 228 -8.86 -5.96 -14.30
C GLN A 228 -10.00 -6.99 -14.47
N LYS A 229 -11.04 -6.67 -15.24
CA LYS A 229 -12.19 -7.57 -15.45
C LYS A 229 -11.75 -8.92 -16.03
N LYS A 230 -10.89 -8.94 -17.04
CA LYS A 230 -10.35 -10.18 -17.62
C LYS A 230 -9.58 -11.03 -16.62
N TYR A 231 -8.80 -10.40 -15.73
CA TYR A 231 -8.09 -11.09 -14.66
C TYR A 231 -9.06 -11.71 -13.66
N TYR A 232 -10.09 -10.98 -13.26
CA TYR A 232 -11.15 -11.48 -12.37
C TYR A 232 -11.89 -12.66 -13.00
N GLU A 233 -12.27 -12.58 -14.28
CA GLU A 233 -12.91 -13.66 -15.03
C GLU A 233 -12.00 -14.91 -15.11
N GLU A 234 -10.69 -14.73 -15.33
CA GLU A 234 -9.71 -15.82 -15.28
C GLU A 234 -9.64 -16.47 -13.89
N CYS A 235 -9.62 -15.66 -12.81
CA CYS A 235 -9.69 -16.18 -11.44
C CYS A 235 -10.95 -17.03 -11.21
N ARG A 236 -12.11 -16.54 -11.63
CA ARG A 236 -13.39 -17.25 -11.52
C ARG A 236 -13.39 -18.56 -12.30
N ARG A 237 -12.84 -18.54 -13.52
CA ARG A 237 -12.82 -19.69 -14.42
C ARG A 237 -11.98 -20.85 -13.90
N ILE A 238 -10.85 -20.57 -13.21
CA ILE A 238 -9.95 -21.62 -12.71
C ILE A 238 -10.29 -22.08 -11.29
N ALA A 239 -11.15 -21.34 -10.58
CA ALA A 239 -11.49 -21.61 -9.20
C ALA A 239 -12.27 -22.92 -9.05
N ALA A 240 -11.83 -23.78 -8.12
CA ALA A 240 -12.54 -24.99 -7.70
C ALA A 240 -13.65 -24.65 -6.69
N LYS A 241 -14.42 -25.64 -6.26
CA LYS A 241 -15.58 -25.46 -5.35
C LYS A 241 -15.19 -24.92 -3.97
N ASN A 242 -13.96 -25.15 -3.53
CA ASN A 242 -13.43 -24.67 -2.24
C ASN A 242 -12.90 -23.22 -2.29
N VAL A 243 -13.08 -22.48 -3.42
CA VAL A 243 -12.70 -21.09 -3.58
C VAL A 243 -13.93 -20.20 -3.66
N LEU A 244 -14.12 -19.34 -2.66
CA LEU A 244 -15.28 -18.48 -2.50
C LEU A 244 -14.92 -17.01 -2.80
N PHE A 245 -15.80 -16.31 -3.50
CA PHE A 245 -15.59 -14.90 -3.87
C PHE A 245 -16.64 -14.02 -3.21
N TYR A 246 -16.18 -13.02 -2.50
CA TYR A 246 -17.01 -12.00 -1.87
C TYR A 246 -16.62 -10.62 -2.40
N ASN A 247 -17.59 -9.74 -2.52
CA ASN A 247 -17.33 -8.34 -2.83
C ASN A 247 -16.62 -7.63 -1.66
N ARG A 248 -16.19 -6.40 -1.88
CA ARG A 248 -15.68 -5.55 -0.81
C ARG A 248 -16.76 -5.40 0.28
N VAL A 249 -16.34 -5.57 1.52
CA VAL A 249 -17.16 -5.42 2.71
C VAL A 249 -16.66 -4.26 3.59
N PRO A 250 -17.49 -3.70 4.49
CA PRO A 250 -17.04 -2.78 5.53
C PRO A 250 -15.98 -3.40 6.44
N GLN A 251 -15.11 -2.57 7.04
CA GLN A 251 -14.02 -3.05 7.90
C GLN A 251 -14.51 -3.85 9.11
N GLN A 252 -15.61 -3.48 9.72
CA GLN A 252 -16.22 -4.23 10.84
C GLN A 252 -16.65 -5.65 10.44
N VAL A 253 -17.18 -5.80 9.22
CA VAL A 253 -17.56 -7.11 8.67
C VAL A 253 -16.29 -7.91 8.33
N LEU A 254 -15.27 -7.27 7.77
CA LEU A 254 -13.99 -7.89 7.48
C LEU A 254 -13.29 -8.40 8.75
N ALA A 255 -13.35 -7.63 9.84
CA ALA A 255 -12.85 -8.05 11.15
C ALA A 255 -13.51 -9.36 11.61
N GLY A 256 -14.82 -9.52 11.39
CA GLY A 256 -15.52 -10.78 11.66
C GLY A 256 -14.97 -11.98 10.89
N TYR A 257 -14.59 -11.79 9.61
CA TYR A 257 -13.93 -12.85 8.82
C TYR A 257 -12.53 -13.16 9.34
N TYR A 258 -11.72 -12.16 9.69
CA TYR A 258 -10.42 -12.38 10.31
C TYR A 258 -10.53 -13.10 11.67
N LYS A 259 -11.59 -12.83 12.44
CA LYS A 259 -11.79 -13.47 13.75
C LYS A 259 -11.87 -14.99 13.65
N ILE A 260 -12.48 -15.54 12.58
CA ILE A 260 -12.64 -16.98 12.38
C ILE A 260 -11.52 -17.63 11.54
N ALA A 261 -10.86 -16.88 10.67
CA ALA A 261 -9.81 -17.42 9.80
C ALA A 261 -8.50 -17.66 10.57
N LYS A 262 -7.89 -18.82 10.37
CA LYS A 262 -6.55 -19.13 10.91
C LYS A 262 -5.46 -18.44 10.11
N VAL A 263 -5.59 -18.38 8.78
CA VAL A 263 -4.56 -17.86 7.88
C VAL A 263 -5.09 -16.72 7.04
N HIS A 264 -4.34 -15.64 6.98
CA HIS A 264 -4.46 -14.63 5.94
C HIS A 264 -3.37 -14.81 4.90
N ALA A 265 -3.75 -14.92 3.61
CA ALA A 265 -2.81 -15.13 2.52
C ALA A 265 -2.75 -13.92 1.58
N LEU A 266 -1.55 -13.35 1.36
CA LEU A 266 -1.33 -12.23 0.45
C LEU A 266 -0.03 -12.43 -0.36
N PRO A 267 0.01 -13.38 -1.32
CA PRO A 267 1.20 -13.69 -2.10
C PRO A 267 1.39 -12.72 -3.28
N SER A 268 1.31 -11.42 -3.00
CA SER A 268 1.44 -10.35 -4.00
C SER A 268 2.82 -10.33 -4.65
N TRP A 269 2.92 -9.78 -5.85
CA TRP A 269 4.21 -9.57 -6.51
C TRP A 269 5.03 -8.45 -5.87
N PHE A 270 4.40 -7.58 -5.11
CA PHE A 270 5.04 -6.53 -4.31
C PHE A 270 4.07 -6.01 -3.25
N GLU A 271 4.55 -5.83 -2.02
CA GLU A 271 3.82 -5.17 -0.93
C GLU A 271 4.68 -4.11 -0.24
N THR A 272 4.08 -2.98 0.09
CA THR A 272 4.72 -1.99 0.97
C THR A 272 4.70 -2.46 2.43
N CYS A 273 3.52 -2.63 2.98
CA CYS A 273 3.34 -3.23 4.31
C CYS A 273 2.30 -4.36 4.30
N GLY A 274 1.38 -4.35 3.33
CA GLY A 274 0.21 -5.24 3.36
C GLY A 274 -0.75 -4.86 4.49
N LEU A 275 -1.49 -3.75 4.34
CA LEU A 275 -2.45 -3.29 5.36
C LEU A 275 -3.37 -4.40 5.85
N SER A 276 -3.92 -5.21 4.93
CA SER A 276 -4.76 -6.36 5.27
C SER A 276 -4.01 -7.44 6.08
N SER A 277 -2.69 -7.53 5.95
CA SER A 277 -1.88 -8.44 6.76
C SER A 277 -1.68 -7.89 8.18
N LEU A 278 -1.52 -6.56 8.34
CA LEU A 278 -1.51 -5.92 9.67
C LEU A 278 -2.85 -6.13 10.39
N GLU A 279 -3.97 -5.90 9.69
CA GLU A 279 -5.33 -6.14 10.18
C GLU A 279 -5.51 -7.60 10.62
N ALA A 280 -5.08 -8.55 9.79
CA ALA A 280 -5.17 -9.98 10.06
C ALA A 280 -4.38 -10.40 11.30
N VAL A 281 -3.13 -9.91 11.46
CA VAL A 281 -2.30 -10.18 12.62
C VAL A 281 -2.92 -9.61 13.90
N ALA A 282 -3.43 -8.38 13.86
CA ALA A 282 -4.14 -7.79 14.99
C ALA A 282 -5.36 -8.63 15.44
N MET A 283 -6.00 -9.30 14.48
CA MET A 283 -7.09 -10.24 14.71
C MET A 283 -6.63 -11.68 15.04
N GLY A 284 -5.32 -11.91 15.26
CA GLY A 284 -4.75 -13.19 15.66
C GLY A 284 -4.61 -14.22 14.53
N CYS A 285 -4.69 -13.82 13.26
CA CYS A 285 -4.38 -14.70 12.13
C CYS A 285 -2.86 -14.89 11.99
N ASN A 286 -2.44 -16.08 11.56
CA ASN A 286 -1.14 -16.25 10.92
C ASN A 286 -1.16 -15.69 9.50
N ILE A 287 -0.01 -15.24 9.00
CA ILE A 287 0.06 -14.62 7.68
C ILE A 287 1.00 -15.39 6.75
N ALA A 288 0.51 -15.75 5.55
CA ALA A 288 1.29 -16.33 4.46
C ALA A 288 1.41 -15.27 3.34
N ILE A 289 2.58 -14.64 3.23
CA ILE A 289 2.75 -13.42 2.44
C ILE A 289 4.03 -13.45 1.60
N THR A 290 4.14 -12.51 0.65
CA THR A 290 5.38 -12.30 -0.10
C THR A 290 6.45 -11.64 0.77
N GLU A 291 7.72 -12.00 0.51
CA GLU A 291 8.88 -11.27 1.01
C GLU A 291 9.22 -10.04 0.15
N ARG A 292 8.63 -9.93 -1.04
CA ARG A 292 8.93 -8.88 -2.01
C ARG A 292 8.31 -7.54 -1.60
N GLY A 293 9.13 -6.52 -1.55
CA GLY A 293 8.77 -5.19 -1.06
C GLY A 293 9.32 -4.93 0.34
N TYR A 294 8.50 -4.43 1.26
CA TYR A 294 8.96 -3.96 2.58
C TYR A 294 8.27 -4.70 3.73
N THR A 295 7.67 -5.85 3.48
CA THR A 295 6.91 -6.63 4.47
C THR A 295 7.77 -7.10 5.64
N LYS A 296 9.06 -7.37 5.41
CA LYS A 296 10.00 -7.76 6.47
C LYS A 296 10.20 -6.68 7.54
N ASP A 297 10.11 -5.40 7.18
CA ASP A 297 10.24 -4.30 8.17
C ASP A 297 9.10 -4.34 9.21
N TYR A 298 7.95 -4.91 8.84
CA TYR A 298 6.78 -5.03 9.71
C TYR A 298 6.71 -6.35 10.46
N PHE A 299 6.98 -7.47 9.76
CA PHE A 299 6.67 -8.82 10.25
C PHE A 299 7.90 -9.65 10.63
N ASP A 300 9.11 -9.15 10.36
CA ASP A 300 10.38 -9.84 10.62
C ASP A 300 10.33 -11.31 10.14
N ASN A 301 10.65 -12.25 11.03
CA ASN A 301 10.57 -13.69 10.79
C ASN A 301 9.26 -14.34 11.30
N ASP A 302 8.28 -13.53 11.75
CA ASP A 302 7.00 -14.05 12.28
C ASP A 302 5.95 -14.31 11.17
N ALA A 303 6.26 -13.99 9.92
CA ALA A 303 5.42 -14.32 8.77
C ALA A 303 5.90 -15.59 8.06
N PHE A 304 4.98 -16.32 7.46
CA PHE A 304 5.28 -17.45 6.58
C PHE A 304 5.45 -16.91 5.15
N TYR A 305 6.69 -16.70 4.75
CA TYR A 305 7.00 -16.10 3.45
C TYR A 305 6.90 -17.12 2.31
N CYS A 306 6.41 -16.66 1.16
CA CYS A 306 6.27 -17.47 -0.05
C CYS A 306 6.83 -16.76 -1.28
N GLU A 307 7.23 -17.55 -2.28
CA GLU A 307 7.58 -17.09 -3.61
C GLU A 307 6.30 -16.91 -4.45
N PRO A 308 5.94 -15.68 -4.87
CA PRO A 308 4.70 -15.41 -5.60
C PRO A 308 4.54 -16.19 -6.92
N GLY A 309 5.66 -16.50 -7.56
CA GLY A 309 5.69 -17.27 -8.82
C GLY A 309 5.40 -18.75 -8.68
N SER A 310 5.46 -19.31 -7.46
CA SER A 310 5.33 -20.74 -7.20
C SER A 310 4.06 -21.05 -6.40
N PRO A 311 3.02 -21.62 -7.01
CA PRO A 311 1.85 -22.13 -6.29
C PRO A 311 2.21 -23.11 -5.17
N GLU A 312 3.24 -23.94 -5.36
CA GLU A 312 3.73 -24.87 -4.36
C GLU A 312 4.32 -24.12 -3.14
N SER A 313 5.13 -23.09 -3.36
CA SER A 313 5.65 -22.25 -2.28
C SER A 313 4.54 -21.57 -1.50
N ILE A 314 3.49 -21.07 -2.20
CA ILE A 314 2.31 -20.46 -1.59
C ILE A 314 1.56 -21.48 -0.73
N TYR A 315 1.32 -22.70 -1.26
CA TYR A 315 0.68 -23.77 -0.50
C TYR A 315 1.47 -24.12 0.76
N ASN A 316 2.78 -24.33 0.64
CA ASN A 316 3.65 -24.71 1.76
C ASN A 316 3.67 -23.64 2.87
N ALA A 317 3.68 -22.35 2.49
CA ALA A 317 3.58 -21.24 3.47
C ALA A 317 2.24 -21.23 4.19
N ILE A 318 1.13 -21.42 3.46
CA ILE A 318 -0.22 -21.51 4.02
C ILE A 318 -0.33 -22.73 4.93
N HIS A 319 0.15 -23.89 4.50
CA HIS A 319 0.10 -25.12 5.28
C HIS A 319 0.85 -24.98 6.61
N LYS A 320 2.08 -24.42 6.59
CA LYS A 320 2.84 -24.13 7.81
C LYS A 320 2.08 -23.15 8.71
N ALA A 321 1.52 -22.07 8.14
CA ALA A 321 0.74 -21.07 8.88
C ALA A 321 -0.51 -21.67 9.54
N ALA A 322 -1.20 -22.58 8.85
CA ALA A 322 -2.41 -23.23 9.36
C ALA A 322 -2.14 -24.16 10.57
N HIS A 323 -0.95 -24.80 10.59
CA HIS A 323 -0.55 -25.75 11.64
C HIS A 323 0.33 -25.16 12.73
N SER A 324 0.65 -23.86 12.65
CA SER A 324 1.42 -23.16 13.67
C SER A 324 0.52 -22.39 14.63
N ASP A 325 0.98 -22.21 15.86
CA ASP A 325 0.33 -21.32 16.80
C ASP A 325 0.42 -19.87 16.31
N SER A 326 -0.54 -19.06 16.72
CA SER A 326 -0.52 -17.62 16.40
C SER A 326 0.51 -16.90 17.29
N SER A 327 1.31 -16.01 16.68
CA SER A 327 2.36 -15.28 17.38
C SER A 327 1.77 -14.16 18.23
N GLN A 328 1.70 -14.37 19.56
CA GLN A 328 1.29 -13.32 20.50
C GLN A 328 2.28 -12.13 20.45
N ARG A 329 3.58 -12.41 20.28
CA ARG A 329 4.61 -11.36 20.15
C ARG A 329 4.31 -10.45 18.97
N LEU A 330 4.01 -11.04 17.79
CA LEU A 330 3.72 -10.27 16.59
C LEU A 330 2.41 -9.49 16.75
N GLN A 331 1.35 -10.11 17.28
CA GLN A 331 0.09 -9.43 17.51
C GLN A 331 0.26 -8.21 18.42
N GLN A 332 0.97 -8.34 19.54
CA GLN A 332 1.26 -7.23 20.45
C GLN A 332 2.11 -6.16 19.80
N LYS A 333 3.12 -6.53 19.01
CA LYS A 333 3.92 -5.60 18.22
C LYS A 333 3.03 -4.75 17.32
N ILE A 334 2.08 -5.36 16.59
CA ILE A 334 1.18 -4.64 15.69
C ILE A 334 0.23 -3.72 16.47
N LEU A 335 -0.40 -4.23 17.52
CA LEU A 335 -1.37 -3.48 18.32
C LEU A 335 -0.75 -2.26 19.03
N HIS A 336 0.53 -2.32 19.42
CA HIS A 336 1.18 -1.24 20.15
C HIS A 336 1.94 -0.27 19.25
N HIS A 337 2.60 -0.74 18.21
CA HIS A 337 3.50 0.11 17.41
C HIS A 337 2.92 0.50 16.04
N TYR A 338 2.10 -0.34 15.43
CA TYR A 338 1.58 -0.11 14.07
C TYR A 338 0.11 0.31 14.11
N THR A 339 -0.16 1.46 14.75
CA THR A 339 -1.49 2.07 14.80
C THR A 339 -1.51 3.40 14.05
N TRP A 340 -2.66 3.77 13.51
CA TRP A 340 -2.82 5.07 12.87
C TRP A 340 -2.61 6.24 13.84
N GLN A 341 -2.88 6.05 15.13
CA GLN A 341 -2.62 7.04 16.16
C GLN A 341 -1.12 7.29 16.31
N ASN A 342 -0.30 6.22 16.40
CA ASN A 342 1.15 6.35 16.47
C ASN A 342 1.73 6.99 15.21
N ALA A 343 1.28 6.55 14.01
CA ALA A 343 1.69 7.15 12.75
C ALA A 343 1.43 8.67 12.71
N ALA A 344 0.26 9.10 13.17
CA ALA A 344 -0.09 10.51 13.23
C ALA A 344 0.74 11.27 14.28
N SER A 345 1.03 10.68 15.45
CA SER A 345 1.88 11.30 16.47
C SER A 345 3.30 11.52 15.97
N ILE A 346 3.90 10.53 15.31
CA ILE A 346 5.22 10.65 14.68
C ILE A 346 5.20 11.73 13.59
N THR A 347 4.15 11.73 12.74
CA THR A 347 3.98 12.76 11.70
C THR A 347 3.87 14.15 12.30
N LEU A 348 3.11 14.32 13.39
CA LEU A 348 2.92 15.60 14.06
C LEU A 348 4.24 16.13 14.62
N GLU A 349 5.00 15.29 15.31
CA GLU A 349 6.30 15.66 15.86
C GLU A 349 7.28 16.08 14.77
N ALA A 350 7.38 15.28 13.70
CA ALA A 350 8.20 15.60 12.54
C ALA A 350 7.82 16.95 11.90
N CYS A 351 6.51 17.22 11.76
CA CYS A 351 6.02 18.49 11.21
C CYS A 351 6.31 19.68 12.13
N LYS A 352 6.18 19.53 13.45
CA LYS A 352 6.52 20.58 14.44
C LYS A 352 7.98 20.97 14.34
N ASN A 353 8.89 19.99 14.28
CA ASN A 353 10.32 20.23 14.18
C ASN A 353 10.70 21.01 12.90
N ILE A 354 10.02 20.75 11.77
CA ILE A 354 10.23 21.49 10.52
C ILE A 354 9.72 22.95 10.57
N ILE A 355 8.68 23.22 11.34
CA ILE A 355 8.12 24.60 11.44
C ILE A 355 8.90 25.43 12.45
N SER A 356 9.46 24.82 13.50
CA SER A 356 10.19 25.49 14.58
C SER A 356 11.65 25.78 14.26
N GLY A 357 12.27 25.07 13.30
CA GLY A 357 13.63 25.27 12.81
C GLY A 357 13.66 26.11 11.56
#